data_90e28563ef3cfc381231d042fbc47bb3
#
_entry.id   90e28563ef3cfc381231d042fbc47bb3
#
_cell.length_a   1.000
_cell.length_b   1.000
_cell.length_c   1.000
_cell.angle_alpha   90.00
_cell.angle_beta   90.00
_cell.angle_gamma   90.00
#
_symmetry.space_group_name_H-M   'P 1'
#
loop_
_entity.id
_entity.type
_entity.pdbx_description
1 polymer ?
#
loop_
_entity_poly.entity_id
_entity_poly.type
_entity_poly.pdbx_seq_one_letter_code
_entity_poly.pdbx_strand_id
1 'polypeptide(L)'
;MIDYLNIRSNEEKVSAYNKSVKERNVSRILVTSSLGNVFDGDELSQDRMIRAINIAKIDGDSSTYWKLADNTIVLVTLTELEEAVSLAGREMSLIWLT
;
A
#
# COMPACT_ATOMS: atom_id res chain seq x y z
N MET A 1 -37.13 23.68 14.66
CA MET A 1 -37.10 22.99 13.37
C MET A 1 -35.68 22.53 13.10
N ILE A 2 -35.51 21.27 12.78
CA ILE A 2 -34.18 20.74 12.43
C ILE A 2 -33.79 21.30 11.07
N ASP A 3 -32.60 21.91 11.02
CA ASP A 3 -32.07 22.42 9.76
C ASP A 3 -31.57 21.26 8.91
N TYR A 4 -32.23 20.99 7.83
CA TYR A 4 -31.89 19.95 6.89
C TYR A 4 -30.46 20.10 6.34
N LEU A 5 -30.01 21.33 6.13
CA LEU A 5 -28.64 21.60 5.64
C LEU A 5 -27.58 21.22 6.68
N ASN A 6 -27.86 21.42 7.97
CA ASN A 6 -26.95 21.01 9.04
C ASN A 6 -26.79 19.49 9.12
N ILE A 7 -27.89 18.74 8.97
CA ILE A 7 -27.83 17.28 8.96
C ILE A 7 -26.97 16.79 7.80
N ARG A 8 -27.21 17.32 6.61
CA ARG A 8 -26.44 16.99 5.40
C ARG A 8 -24.96 17.32 5.54
N SER A 9 -24.66 18.49 6.10
CA SER A 9 -23.29 18.93 6.35
C SER A 9 -22.55 17.99 7.31
N ASN A 10 -23.26 17.49 8.35
CA ASN A 10 -22.68 16.51 9.27
C ASN A 10 -22.36 15.17 8.60
N GLU A 11 -23.24 14.69 7.74
CA GLU A 11 -23.02 13.47 6.96
C GLU A 11 -21.80 13.61 6.04
N GLU A 12 -21.67 14.74 5.36
CA GLU A 12 -20.52 15.04 4.51
C GLU A 12 -19.22 15.06 5.32
N LYS A 13 -19.23 15.67 6.51
CA LYS A 13 -18.05 15.70 7.39
C LYS A 13 -17.65 14.30 7.86
N VAL A 14 -18.62 13.46 8.22
CA VAL A 14 -18.36 12.07 8.64
C VAL A 14 -17.76 11.27 7.49
N SER A 15 -18.30 11.40 6.26
CA SER A 15 -17.74 10.72 5.08
C SER A 15 -16.31 11.15 4.80
N ALA A 16 -16.01 12.45 4.87
CA ALA A 16 -14.66 12.97 4.66
C ALA A 16 -13.70 12.47 5.74
N TYR A 17 -14.15 12.40 7.01
CA TYR A 17 -13.35 11.85 8.11
C TYR A 17 -13.01 10.37 7.87
N ASN A 18 -14.00 9.55 7.49
CA ASN A 18 -13.79 8.13 7.24
C ASN A 18 -12.81 7.90 6.08
N LYS A 19 -12.92 8.67 5.01
CA LYS A 19 -11.98 8.62 3.89
C LYS A 19 -10.56 8.98 4.33
N SER A 20 -10.41 10.03 5.13
CA SER A 20 -9.13 10.46 5.67
C SER A 20 -8.48 9.39 6.55
N VAL A 21 -9.26 8.71 7.39
CA VAL A 21 -8.78 7.60 8.23
C VAL A 21 -8.31 6.43 7.36
N LYS A 22 -9.06 6.06 6.32
CA LYS A 22 -8.69 4.99 5.40
C LYS A 22 -7.39 5.32 4.65
N GLU A 23 -7.24 6.53 4.14
CA GLU A 23 -6.03 6.98 3.47
C GLU A 23 -4.81 6.93 4.41
N ARG A 24 -4.99 7.32 5.67
CA ARG A 24 -3.94 7.23 6.69
C ARG A 24 -3.56 5.78 6.96
N ASN A 25 -4.53 4.88 7.07
CA ASN A 25 -4.27 3.46 7.31
C ASN A 25 -3.54 2.83 6.13
N VAL A 26 -3.91 3.17 4.90
CA VAL A 26 -3.20 2.73 3.69
C VAL A 26 -1.74 3.20 3.72
N SER A 27 -1.48 4.44 4.13
CA SER A 27 -0.12 4.99 4.19
C SER A 27 0.77 4.30 5.22
N ARG A 28 0.19 3.51 6.14
CA ARG A 28 0.89 2.80 7.22
C ARG A 28 1.03 1.31 6.96
N ILE A 29 0.62 0.82 5.80
CA ILE A 29 0.71 -0.61 5.51
C ILE A 29 2.17 -1.04 5.51
N LEU A 30 2.47 -2.06 6.30
CA LEU A 30 3.73 -2.79 6.28
C LEU A 30 3.40 -4.26 6.01
N VAL A 31 4.17 -4.89 5.15
CA VAL A 31 3.99 -6.31 4.85
C VAL A 31 5.32 -7.05 5.03
N THR A 32 5.24 -8.29 5.49
CA THR A 32 6.42 -9.12 5.71
C THR A 32 6.37 -10.28 4.72
N SER A 33 7.45 -10.43 3.93
CA SER A 33 7.57 -11.54 2.99
C SER A 33 7.83 -12.86 3.73
N SER A 34 7.70 -13.96 3.02
CA SER A 34 8.01 -15.29 3.55
C SER A 34 9.48 -15.43 3.97
N LEU A 35 10.36 -14.58 3.44
CA LEU A 35 11.79 -14.54 3.80
C LEU A 35 12.08 -13.63 5.00
N GLY A 36 11.06 -12.99 5.56
CA GLY A 36 11.19 -12.16 6.76
C GLY A 36 11.53 -10.69 6.51
N ASN A 37 11.61 -10.24 5.27
CA ASN A 37 11.83 -8.83 4.96
C ASN A 37 10.53 -8.02 5.09
N VAL A 38 10.61 -6.84 5.69
CA VAL A 38 9.47 -5.95 5.89
C VAL A 38 9.50 -4.83 4.86
N PHE A 39 8.41 -4.72 4.11
CA PHE A 39 8.26 -3.75 3.02
C PHE A 39 7.22 -2.69 3.39
N ASP A 40 7.47 -1.44 2.96
CA ASP A 40 6.42 -0.43 2.91
C ASP A 40 5.37 -0.86 1.89
N GLY A 41 4.10 -0.82 2.28
CA GLY A 41 2.99 -1.31 1.46
C GLY A 41 1.96 -0.24 1.10
N ASP A 42 2.26 1.03 1.26
CA ASP A 42 1.42 2.12 0.83
C ASP A 42 1.23 2.12 -0.70
N GLU A 43 0.28 2.86 -1.19
CA GLU A 43 -0.10 2.84 -2.61
C GLU A 43 1.07 3.21 -3.53
N LEU A 44 1.85 4.23 -3.16
CA LEU A 44 3.01 4.63 -3.95
C LEU A 44 4.09 3.55 -3.96
N SER A 45 4.33 2.89 -2.82
CA SER A 45 5.27 1.79 -2.74
C SER A 45 4.82 0.61 -3.58
N GLN A 46 3.53 0.29 -3.61
CA GLN A 46 2.97 -0.74 -4.49
C GLN A 46 3.23 -0.42 -5.96
N ASP A 47 2.99 0.82 -6.38
CA ASP A 47 3.23 1.26 -7.77
C ASP A 47 4.71 1.14 -8.13
N ARG A 48 5.60 1.52 -7.22
CA ARG A 48 7.04 1.39 -7.41
C ARG A 48 7.48 -0.07 -7.53
N MET A 49 6.93 -0.96 -6.71
CA MET A 49 7.23 -2.39 -6.79
C MET A 49 6.77 -2.98 -8.12
N ILE A 50 5.57 -2.66 -8.56
CA ILE A 50 5.03 -3.13 -9.85
C ILE A 50 5.92 -2.65 -11.00
N ARG A 51 6.32 -1.39 -10.98
CA ARG A 51 7.21 -0.83 -12.00
C ARG A 51 8.57 -1.52 -12.01
N ALA A 52 9.16 -1.74 -10.84
CA ALA A 52 10.44 -2.42 -10.72
C ALA A 52 10.36 -3.86 -11.23
N ILE A 53 9.30 -4.59 -10.92
CA ILE A 53 9.05 -5.95 -11.42
C ILE A 53 8.99 -5.95 -12.95
N ASN A 54 8.23 -5.03 -13.54
CA ASN A 54 8.06 -4.96 -14.98
C ASN A 54 9.37 -4.62 -15.70
N ILE A 55 10.15 -3.67 -15.17
CA ILE A 55 11.45 -3.30 -15.72
C ILE A 55 12.42 -4.48 -15.65
N ALA A 56 12.48 -5.16 -14.51
CA ALA A 56 13.36 -6.31 -14.35
C ALA A 56 13.00 -7.45 -15.32
N LYS A 57 11.71 -7.69 -15.55
CA LYS A 57 11.25 -8.68 -16.54
C LYS A 57 11.67 -8.31 -17.96
N ILE A 58 11.57 -7.04 -18.33
CA ILE A 58 12.00 -6.54 -19.64
C ILE A 58 13.50 -6.73 -19.80
N ASP A 59 14.28 -6.44 -18.77
CA ASP A 59 15.74 -6.54 -18.79
C ASP A 59 16.26 -7.99 -18.63
N GLY A 60 15.38 -8.93 -18.31
CA GLY A 60 15.74 -10.32 -18.07
C GLY A 60 16.40 -10.57 -16.71
N ASP A 61 16.22 -9.65 -15.77
CA ASP A 61 16.75 -9.79 -14.40
C ASP A 61 15.82 -10.63 -13.54
N SER A 62 16.38 -11.42 -12.63
CA SER A 62 15.63 -12.24 -11.68
C SER A 62 15.56 -11.61 -10.28
N SER A 63 16.27 -10.53 -10.06
CA SER A 63 16.34 -9.82 -8.78
C SER A 63 16.64 -8.35 -8.99
N THR A 64 16.37 -7.57 -7.95
CA THR A 64 16.64 -6.13 -7.94
C THR A 64 16.92 -5.67 -6.50
N TYR A 65 17.60 -4.54 -6.36
CA TYR A 65 17.79 -3.93 -5.05
C TYR A 65 16.51 -3.22 -4.61
N TRP A 66 16.20 -3.33 -3.33
CA TRP A 66 15.02 -2.69 -2.76
C TRP A 66 15.30 -2.12 -1.38
N LYS A 67 14.72 -0.96 -1.11
CA LYS A 67 14.81 -0.31 0.19
C LYS A 67 13.64 -0.77 1.05
N LEU A 68 13.95 -1.49 2.13
CA LEU A 68 12.97 -2.00 3.08
C LEU A 68 12.39 -0.89 3.97
N ALA A 69 11.38 -1.25 4.77
CA ALA A 69 10.70 -0.31 5.66
C ALA A 69 11.65 0.34 6.69
N ASP A 70 12.70 -0.36 7.09
CA ASP A 70 13.73 0.16 8.00
C ASP A 70 14.85 0.95 7.29
N ASN A 71 14.67 1.25 6.01
CA ASN A 71 15.63 1.94 5.13
C ASN A 71 16.89 1.13 4.77
N THR A 72 16.92 -0.15 5.08
CA THR A 72 18.00 -1.05 4.64
C THR A 72 17.80 -1.38 3.16
N ILE A 73 18.89 -1.39 2.38
CA ILE A 73 18.85 -1.78 0.98
C ILE A 73 19.31 -3.23 0.87
N VAL A 74 18.46 -4.09 0.30
CA VAL A 74 18.74 -5.52 0.12
C VAL A 74 18.48 -5.94 -1.31
N LEU A 75 19.10 -7.04 -1.73
CA LEU A 75 18.81 -7.67 -3.00
C LEU A 75 17.60 -8.59 -2.79
N VAL A 76 16.52 -8.35 -3.51
CA VAL A 76 15.30 -9.17 -3.44
C VAL A 76 15.04 -9.85 -4.77
N THR A 77 14.46 -11.04 -4.74
CA THR A 77 14.01 -11.70 -5.97
C THR A 77 12.72 -11.07 -6.47
N LEU A 78 12.43 -11.22 -7.75
CA LEU A 78 11.15 -10.77 -8.30
C LEU A 78 9.98 -11.48 -7.63
N THR A 79 10.15 -12.77 -7.30
CA THR A 79 9.13 -13.55 -6.60
C THR A 79 8.82 -12.94 -5.23
N GLU A 80 9.84 -12.53 -4.48
CA GLU A 80 9.64 -11.88 -3.19
C GLU A 80 8.94 -10.52 -3.35
N LEU A 81 9.33 -9.74 -4.34
CA LEU A 81 8.73 -8.44 -4.61
C LEU A 81 7.26 -8.58 -5.04
N GLU A 82 6.95 -9.58 -5.85
CA GLU A 82 5.57 -9.93 -6.23
C GLU A 82 4.75 -10.35 -5.02
N GLU A 83 5.32 -11.12 -4.10
CA GLU A 83 4.68 -11.46 -2.83
C GLU A 83 4.36 -10.21 -2.02
N ALA A 84 5.33 -9.31 -1.88
CA ALA A 84 5.16 -8.07 -1.12
C ALA A 84 4.04 -7.20 -1.70
N VAL A 85 3.99 -7.01 -3.01
CA VAL A 85 2.95 -6.19 -3.65
C VAL A 85 1.58 -6.84 -3.55
N SER A 86 1.50 -8.17 -3.63
CA SER A 86 0.26 -8.91 -3.44
C SER A 86 -0.28 -8.77 -2.03
N LEU A 87 0.58 -8.92 -1.02
CA LEU A 87 0.21 -8.73 0.38
C LEU A 87 -0.27 -7.30 0.65
N ALA A 88 0.46 -6.30 0.14
CA ALA A 88 0.11 -4.90 0.32
C ALA A 88 -1.22 -4.55 -0.35
N GLY A 89 -1.45 -5.06 -1.56
CA GLY A 89 -2.71 -4.84 -2.28
C GLY A 89 -3.90 -5.46 -1.56
N ARG A 90 -3.74 -6.62 -0.96
CA ARG A 90 -4.78 -7.26 -0.14
C ARG A 90 -5.09 -6.44 1.10
N GLU A 91 -4.08 -5.95 1.81
CA GLU A 91 -4.27 -5.10 2.98
C GLU A 91 -4.98 -3.80 2.61
N MET A 92 -4.60 -3.17 1.51
CA MET A 92 -5.25 -1.96 1.02
C MET A 92 -6.72 -2.22 0.70
N SER A 93 -7.03 -3.34 0.03
CA SER A 93 -8.40 -3.72 -0.30
C SER A 93 -9.24 -3.91 0.96
N LEU A 94 -8.71 -4.56 1.99
CA LEU A 94 -9.41 -4.75 3.26
C LEU A 94 -9.73 -3.41 3.94
N ILE A 95 -8.81 -2.46 3.90
CA ILE A 95 -9.03 -1.13 4.47
C ILE A 95 -10.16 -0.40 3.74
N TRP A 96 -10.17 -0.42 2.39
CA TRP A 96 -11.19 0.26 1.61
C TRP A 96 -12.56 -0.41 1.65
N LEU A 97 -12.61 -1.72 1.90
CA LEU A 97 -13.86 -2.47 1.99
C LEU A 97 -14.54 -2.36 3.37
N THR A 98 -13.85 -1.90 4.38
CA THR A 98 -14.39 -1.68 5.72
C THR A 98 -14.80 -0.23 5.94
#